data_93fe4569a8b6c5bf17b6aafa39333138
#
_entry.id   93fe4569a8b6c5bf17b6aafa39333138
#
_cell.length_a   1.000
_cell.length_b   1.000
_cell.length_c   1.000
_cell.angle_alpha   90.00
_cell.angle_beta   90.00
_cell.angle_gamma   90.00
#
_symmetry.space_group_name_H-M   'P 1'
#
loop_
_entity.id
_entity.type
_entity.pdbx_description
1 polymer ?
#
loop_
_entity_poly.entity_id
_entity_poly.type
_entity_poly.pdbx_seq_one_letter_code
_entity_poly.pdbx_strand_id
1 'polypeptide(L)'
;MSELKRRTLKRKGAGGRAVHDVGGLEFGPIDREEHDLALWEKRTDALLILLRDNKRRVLSVDSHRRTIEDYGQQEYDRTTYYEKWIRAIRNLLVEQDVLTREEVEARMAEIRARHEKAGRKTSKEKVPW
;
A
#
# COMPACT_ATOMS: atom_id res chain seq x y z
N MET A 1 -21.37 -3.02 4.50
CA MET A 1 -20.89 -1.69 4.89
C MET A 1 -21.51 -0.64 3.99
N SER A 2 -21.90 0.45 4.56
CA SER A 2 -22.42 1.56 3.75
C SER A 2 -21.28 2.33 3.10
N GLU A 3 -21.15 2.27 1.81
CA GLU A 3 -20.21 3.08 1.05
C GLU A 3 -20.44 4.58 1.24
N LEU A 4 -21.71 4.96 1.44
CA LEU A 4 -22.09 6.34 1.75
C LEU A 4 -21.40 6.86 3.03
N LYS A 5 -21.34 6.06 4.09
CA LYS A 5 -20.68 6.42 5.33
C LYS A 5 -19.18 6.63 5.14
N ARG A 6 -18.56 5.82 4.32
CA ARG A 6 -17.14 5.97 3.98
C ARG A 6 -16.86 7.28 3.25
N ARG A 7 -17.74 7.69 2.36
CA ARG A 7 -17.64 8.94 1.61
C ARG A 7 -17.79 10.19 2.49
N THR A 8 -18.36 10.06 3.68
CA THR A 8 -18.46 11.18 4.61
C THR A 8 -17.14 11.48 5.33
N LEU A 9 -16.17 10.58 5.25
CA LEU A 9 -14.84 10.85 5.79
C LEU A 9 -14.19 11.98 5.02
N LYS A 10 -13.83 13.02 5.73
CA LYS A 10 -13.14 14.16 5.18
C LYS A 10 -11.62 13.98 5.31
N ARG A 11 -10.91 14.59 4.41
CA ARG A 11 -9.45 14.50 4.43
C ARG A 11 -8.86 15.36 5.53
N LYS A 12 -7.68 14.94 6.00
CA LYS A 12 -6.85 15.72 6.90
C LYS A 12 -6.52 17.07 6.26
N GLY A 13 -6.59 18.13 7.02
CA GLY A 13 -6.35 19.49 6.57
C GLY A 13 -7.56 20.22 5.99
N ALA A 14 -8.63 19.51 5.65
CA ALA A 14 -9.87 20.11 5.14
C ALA A 14 -10.94 20.31 6.24
N GLY A 15 -10.53 20.40 7.51
CA GLY A 15 -11.45 20.48 8.64
C GLY A 15 -12.21 19.19 8.93
N GLY A 16 -11.76 18.06 8.35
CA GLY A 16 -12.40 16.77 8.46
C GLY A 16 -11.51 15.68 9.05
N ARG A 17 -12.05 14.47 9.09
CA ARG A 17 -11.37 13.30 9.62
C ARG A 17 -10.26 12.81 8.70
N ALA A 18 -9.14 12.37 9.27
CA ALA A 18 -8.13 11.59 8.55
C ALA A 18 -8.69 10.22 8.13
N VAL A 19 -8.02 9.54 7.19
CA VAL A 19 -8.47 8.24 6.66
C VAL A 19 -8.65 7.17 7.74
N HIS A 20 -7.87 7.22 8.81
CA HIS A 20 -7.94 6.28 9.94
C HIS A 20 -8.85 6.75 11.08
N ASP A 21 -9.36 7.96 11.01
CA ASP A 21 -10.27 8.51 12.02
C ASP A 21 -11.70 8.10 11.69
N VAL A 22 -12.04 6.87 12.02
CA VAL A 22 -13.34 6.24 11.71
C VAL A 22 -14.22 6.02 12.93
N GLY A 23 -13.81 6.49 14.08
CA GLY A 23 -14.56 6.32 15.33
C GLY A 23 -15.99 6.86 15.22
N GLY A 24 -16.95 6.06 15.64
CA GLY A 24 -18.38 6.39 15.58
C GLY A 24 -19.02 6.26 14.19
N LEU A 25 -18.28 5.89 13.16
CA LEU A 25 -18.82 5.59 11.86
C LEU A 25 -19.24 4.12 11.76
N GLU A 26 -20.25 3.87 10.96
CA GLU A 26 -20.81 2.54 10.78
C GLU A 26 -20.17 1.87 9.56
N PHE A 27 -19.44 0.78 9.78
CA PHE A 27 -18.75 0.00 8.75
C PHE A 27 -19.31 -1.40 8.58
N GLY A 28 -20.39 -1.72 9.28
CA GLY A 28 -20.97 -3.06 9.28
C GLY A 28 -20.23 -4.02 10.24
N PRO A 29 -20.59 -5.31 10.22
CA PRO A 29 -19.99 -6.30 11.08
C PRO A 29 -18.51 -6.53 10.77
N ILE A 30 -17.75 -6.92 11.79
CA ILE A 30 -16.34 -7.31 11.62
C ILE A 30 -16.30 -8.67 10.93
N ASP A 31 -15.52 -8.76 9.87
CA ASP A 31 -15.18 -10.03 9.24
C ASP A 31 -14.29 -10.84 10.19
N ARG A 32 -14.73 -12.02 10.57
CA ARG A 32 -14.03 -12.93 11.48
C ARG A 32 -13.44 -14.14 10.78
N GLU A 33 -13.53 -14.20 9.45
CA GLU A 33 -12.96 -15.29 8.71
C GLU A 33 -11.43 -15.13 8.63
N GLU A 34 -10.72 -16.23 8.81
CA GLU A 34 -9.28 -16.27 8.56
C GLU A 34 -9.04 -16.40 7.06
N HIS A 35 -8.20 -15.50 6.52
CA HIS A 35 -7.81 -15.53 5.12
C HIS A 35 -6.35 -15.94 4.99
N ASP A 36 -6.09 -16.95 4.16
CA ASP A 36 -4.73 -17.34 3.82
C ASP A 36 -4.02 -16.22 3.04
N LEU A 37 -2.82 -15.88 3.45
CA LEU A 37 -2.00 -14.90 2.76
C LEU A 37 -1.37 -15.52 1.50
N ALA A 38 -1.44 -14.79 0.39
CA ALA A 38 -0.71 -15.12 -0.82
C ALA A 38 0.81 -14.98 -0.60
N LEU A 39 1.60 -15.65 -1.42
CA LEU A 39 3.06 -15.61 -1.28
C LEU A 39 3.64 -14.19 -1.35
N TRP A 40 3.12 -13.35 -2.25
CA TRP A 40 3.58 -11.96 -2.38
C TRP A 40 3.25 -11.12 -1.13
N GLU A 41 2.15 -11.39 -0.46
CA GLU A 41 1.77 -10.74 0.79
C GLU A 41 2.72 -11.13 1.93
N LYS A 42 3.05 -12.41 2.04
CA LYS A 42 4.05 -12.91 2.99
C LYS A 42 5.43 -12.31 2.75
N ARG A 43 5.82 -12.17 1.47
CA ARG A 43 7.08 -11.52 1.09
C ARG A 43 7.10 -10.04 1.44
N THR A 44 5.99 -9.34 1.27
CA THR A 44 5.84 -7.93 1.66
C THR A 44 6.03 -7.76 3.15
N ASP A 45 5.41 -8.60 3.95
CA ASP A 45 5.54 -8.59 5.41
C ASP A 45 6.99 -8.82 5.85
N ALA A 46 7.63 -9.83 5.29
CA ALA A 46 9.04 -10.12 5.57
C ALA A 46 9.97 -8.97 5.15
N LEU A 47 9.74 -8.38 4.00
CA LEU A 47 10.51 -7.23 3.51
C LEU A 47 10.38 -6.03 4.44
N LEU A 48 9.19 -5.73 4.91
CA LEU A 48 8.94 -4.65 5.86
C LEU A 48 9.71 -4.86 7.17
N ILE A 49 9.69 -6.08 7.71
CA ILE A 49 10.42 -6.43 8.93
C ILE A 49 11.93 -6.23 8.73
N LEU A 50 12.47 -6.68 7.62
CA LEU A 50 13.90 -6.53 7.31
C LEU A 50 14.31 -5.06 7.16
N LEU A 51 13.49 -4.24 6.51
CA LEU A 51 13.80 -2.82 6.31
C LEU A 51 13.67 -1.99 7.59
N ARG A 52 12.90 -2.45 8.57
CA ARG A 52 12.76 -1.82 9.89
C ARG A 52 13.82 -2.29 10.90
N ASP A 53 14.68 -3.20 10.52
CA ASP A 53 15.72 -3.71 11.41
C ASP A 53 16.55 -2.55 12.00
N ASN A 54 16.83 -2.63 13.31
CA ASN A 54 17.57 -1.62 14.06
C ASN A 54 18.96 -1.32 13.50
N LYS A 55 19.58 -2.28 12.83
CA LYS A 55 20.90 -2.11 12.21
C LYS A 55 20.84 -1.36 10.88
N ARG A 56 19.80 -1.59 10.11
CA ARG A 56 19.64 -1.01 8.77
C ARG A 56 18.88 0.30 8.78
N ARG A 57 17.85 0.41 9.58
CA ARG A 57 17.02 1.61 9.80
C ARG A 57 16.57 2.31 8.51
N VAL A 58 16.25 1.53 7.48
CA VAL A 58 15.81 2.10 6.21
C VAL A 58 14.40 2.69 6.33
N LEU A 59 13.53 2.02 7.08
CA LEU A 59 12.16 2.46 7.32
C LEU A 59 11.84 2.52 8.82
N SER A 60 11.00 3.47 9.20
CA SER A 60 10.34 3.48 10.50
C SER A 60 8.86 3.12 10.35
N VAL A 61 8.22 2.68 11.45
CA VAL A 61 6.78 2.44 11.50
C VAL A 61 6.01 3.72 11.18
N ASP A 62 6.45 4.84 11.72
CA ASP A 62 5.78 6.13 11.55
C ASP A 62 5.86 6.64 10.11
N SER A 63 7.02 6.52 9.46
CA SER A 63 7.16 6.90 8.06
C SER A 63 6.31 6.05 7.13
N HIS A 64 6.21 4.76 7.41
CA HIS A 64 5.36 3.84 6.66
C HIS A 64 3.87 4.18 6.80
N ARG A 65 3.41 4.46 8.02
CA ARG A 65 2.03 4.90 8.28
C ARG A 65 1.72 6.21 7.61
N ARG A 66 2.60 7.22 7.75
CA ARG A 66 2.45 8.52 7.10
C ARG A 66 2.27 8.38 5.59
N THR A 67 3.07 7.56 4.95
CA THR A 67 3.00 7.35 3.50
C THR A 67 1.66 6.74 3.08
N ILE A 68 1.12 5.80 3.85
CA ILE A 68 -0.20 5.22 3.60
C ILE A 68 -1.31 6.27 3.79
N GLU A 69 -1.23 7.09 4.82
CA GLU A 69 -2.21 8.15 5.08
C GLU A 69 -2.22 9.21 3.97
N ASP A 70 -1.11 9.43 3.31
CA ASP A 70 -0.96 10.42 2.23
C ASP A 70 -1.58 9.98 0.90
N TYR A 71 -1.99 8.72 0.73
CA TYR A 71 -2.61 8.24 -0.51
C TYR A 71 -3.90 8.98 -0.89
N GLY A 72 -4.58 9.56 0.08
CA GLY A 72 -5.91 10.11 -0.07
C GLY A 72 -7.00 9.03 -0.05
N GLN A 73 -8.22 9.48 0.20
CA GLN A 73 -9.35 8.59 0.49
C GLN A 73 -9.64 7.59 -0.63
N GLN A 74 -9.64 8.05 -1.87
CA GLN A 74 -9.96 7.20 -3.02
C GLN A 74 -8.95 6.05 -3.19
N GLU A 75 -7.67 6.35 -3.19
CA GLU A 75 -6.62 5.34 -3.30
C GLU A 75 -6.54 4.45 -2.06
N TYR A 76 -6.79 5.00 -0.89
CA TYR A 76 -6.86 4.22 0.34
C TYR A 76 -7.97 3.17 0.29
N ASP A 77 -9.15 3.53 -0.17
CA ASP A 77 -10.30 2.63 -0.26
C ASP A 77 -10.17 1.58 -1.37
N ARG A 78 -9.44 1.92 -2.42
CA ARG A 78 -9.26 1.08 -3.60
C ARG A 78 -8.25 -0.04 -3.40
N THR A 79 -7.27 0.15 -2.54
CA THR A 79 -6.16 -0.77 -2.33
C THR A 79 -6.41 -1.73 -1.16
N THR A 80 -5.91 -2.96 -1.29
CA THR A 80 -5.90 -3.92 -0.19
C THR A 80 -4.83 -3.56 0.85
N TYR A 81 -4.85 -4.24 1.98
CA TYR A 81 -3.90 -4.02 3.08
C TYR A 81 -2.43 -4.15 2.62
N TYR A 82 -2.07 -5.25 1.98
CA TYR A 82 -0.70 -5.49 1.52
C TYR A 82 -0.33 -4.69 0.26
N GLU A 83 -1.27 -4.33 -0.57
CA GLU A 83 -1.05 -3.38 -1.67
C GLU A 83 -0.65 -1.99 -1.14
N LYS A 84 -1.33 -1.52 -0.09
CA LYS A 84 -0.93 -0.29 0.62
C LYS A 84 0.50 -0.38 1.14
N TRP A 85 0.84 -1.50 1.74
CA TRP A 85 2.15 -1.71 2.36
C TRP A 85 3.28 -1.74 1.34
N ILE A 86 3.15 -2.53 0.28
CA ILE A 86 4.22 -2.62 -0.73
C ILE A 86 4.39 -1.29 -1.49
N ARG A 87 3.31 -0.59 -1.76
CA ARG A 87 3.35 0.74 -2.36
C ARG A 87 4.07 1.74 -1.45
N ALA A 88 3.80 1.72 -0.15
CA ALA A 88 4.48 2.58 0.81
C ALA A 88 5.97 2.28 0.91
N ILE A 89 6.36 1.00 0.94
CA ILE A 89 7.77 0.58 0.91
C ILE A 89 8.46 1.13 -0.34
N ARG A 90 7.85 0.97 -1.52
CA ARG A 90 8.37 1.50 -2.78
C ARG A 90 8.60 3.02 -2.70
N ASN A 91 7.59 3.75 -2.26
CA ASN A 91 7.66 5.21 -2.20
C ASN A 91 8.71 5.70 -1.21
N LEU A 92 8.83 5.06 -0.06
CA LEU A 92 9.83 5.42 0.94
C LEU A 92 11.26 5.11 0.48
N LEU A 93 11.49 4.01 -0.20
CA LEU A 93 12.79 3.68 -0.76
C LEU A 93 13.24 4.68 -1.82
N VAL A 94 12.30 5.20 -2.61
CA VAL A 94 12.58 6.28 -3.56
C VAL A 94 12.82 7.61 -2.84
N GLU A 95 12.01 7.95 -1.86
CA GLU A 95 12.19 9.16 -1.04
C GLU A 95 13.58 9.21 -0.36
N GLN A 96 14.11 8.06 0.03
CA GLN A 96 15.40 7.92 0.69
C GLN A 96 16.58 7.67 -0.26
N ASP A 97 16.37 7.81 -1.56
CA ASP A 97 17.40 7.60 -2.59
C ASP A 97 18.02 6.20 -2.61
N VAL A 98 17.32 5.20 -2.08
CA VAL A 98 17.75 3.78 -2.16
C VAL A 98 17.48 3.23 -3.56
N LEU A 99 16.35 3.62 -4.14
CA LEU A 99 15.93 3.27 -5.50
C LEU A 99 15.47 4.55 -6.23
N THR A 100 15.51 4.52 -7.55
CA THR A 100 14.87 5.54 -8.37
C THR A 100 13.56 5.04 -8.96
N ARG A 101 12.67 5.96 -9.34
CA ARG A 101 11.42 5.60 -10.04
C ARG A 101 11.72 4.85 -11.33
N GLU A 102 12.71 5.31 -12.08
CA GLU A 102 13.13 4.72 -13.36
C GLU A 102 13.60 3.28 -13.18
N GLU A 103 14.38 3.01 -12.14
CA GLU A 103 14.82 1.64 -11.82
C GLU A 103 13.64 0.72 -11.50
N VAL A 104 12.69 1.17 -10.69
CA VAL A 104 11.49 0.40 -10.35
C VAL A 104 10.64 0.13 -11.58
N GLU A 105 10.37 1.16 -12.37
CA GLU A 105 9.54 1.04 -13.58
C GLU A 105 10.17 0.14 -14.62
N ALA A 106 11.47 0.27 -14.86
CA ALA A 106 12.22 -0.57 -15.79
C ALA A 106 12.21 -2.04 -15.36
N ARG A 107 12.41 -2.30 -14.07
CA ARG A 107 12.37 -3.66 -13.53
C ARG A 107 10.98 -4.27 -13.58
N MET A 108 9.96 -3.52 -13.31
CA MET A 108 8.57 -3.97 -13.44
C MET A 108 8.20 -4.30 -14.88
N ALA A 109 8.63 -3.48 -15.83
CA ALA A 109 8.41 -3.76 -17.26
C ALA A 109 9.12 -5.05 -17.71
N GLU A 110 10.35 -5.28 -17.27
CA GLU A 110 11.11 -6.49 -17.54
C GLU A 110 10.42 -7.74 -16.99
N ILE A 111 9.96 -7.68 -15.74
CA ILE A 111 9.25 -8.79 -15.09
C ILE A 111 7.92 -9.06 -15.82
N ARG A 112 7.19 -8.01 -16.17
CA ARG A 112 5.94 -8.14 -16.94
C ARG A 112 6.18 -8.84 -18.27
N ALA A 113 7.15 -8.41 -19.03
CA ALA A 113 7.51 -9.03 -20.31
C ALA A 113 7.87 -10.51 -20.16
N ARG A 114 8.58 -10.87 -19.11
CA ARG A 114 8.91 -12.26 -18.78
C ARG A 114 7.67 -13.10 -18.51
N HIS A 115 6.72 -12.57 -17.75
CA HIS A 115 5.46 -13.25 -17.46
C HIS A 115 4.60 -13.42 -18.71
N GLU A 116 4.48 -12.39 -19.52
CA GLU A 116 3.74 -12.44 -20.79
C GLU A 116 4.34 -13.46 -21.76
N LYS A 117 5.66 -13.51 -21.88
CA LYS A 117 6.36 -14.51 -22.68
C LYS A 117 6.09 -15.94 -22.20
N ALA A 118 5.88 -16.13 -20.89
CA ALA A 118 5.51 -17.42 -20.30
C ALA A 118 4.00 -17.72 -20.37
N GLY A 119 3.22 -16.91 -21.07
CA GLY A 119 1.77 -17.07 -21.22
C GLY A 119 0.94 -16.69 -20.00
N ARG A 120 1.52 -15.98 -19.03
CA ARG A 120 0.81 -15.52 -17.84
C ARG A 120 0.14 -14.17 -18.09
N LYS A 121 -1.05 -14.01 -17.52
CA LYS A 121 -1.74 -12.70 -17.56
C LYS A 121 -1.04 -11.73 -16.63
N THR A 122 -0.87 -10.49 -17.09
CA THR A 122 -0.36 -9.37 -16.29
C THR A 122 -1.32 -8.21 -16.30
N SER A 123 -1.35 -7.46 -15.21
CA SER A 123 -2.10 -6.21 -15.18
C SER A 123 -1.35 -5.12 -15.96
N LYS A 124 -2.09 -4.36 -16.75
CA LYS A 124 -1.58 -3.15 -17.43
C LYS A 124 -1.86 -1.88 -16.65
N GLU A 125 -2.52 -2.01 -15.52
CA GLU A 125 -2.83 -0.89 -14.66
C GLU A 125 -1.57 -0.30 -14.05
N LYS A 126 -1.44 1.02 -14.15
CA LYS A 126 -0.37 1.75 -13.47
C LYS A 126 -0.77 2.02 -12.03
N VAL A 127 0.08 1.62 -11.11
CA VAL A 127 -0.08 1.97 -9.70
C VAL A 127 0.49 3.37 -9.49
N PRO A 128 -0.29 4.32 -8.96
CA PRO A 128 0.21 5.67 -8.65
C PRO A 128 1.41 5.65 -7.71
N TRP A 129 2.24 6.66 -7.85
CA TRP A 129 3.36 6.91 -6.93
C TRP A 129 2.90 7.63 -5.67
#